data_64c00794a26e0d4fcb4a64bde893f990
#
_entry.id   64c00794a26e0d4fcb4a64bde893f990
#
_cell.length_a   1.000
_cell.length_b   1.000
_cell.length_c   1.000
_cell.angle_alpha   90.00
_cell.angle_beta   90.00
_cell.angle_gamma   90.00
#
_symmetry.space_group_name_H-M   'P 1'
#
loop_
_entity.id
_entity.type
_entity.pdbx_description
1 polymer ?
#
loop_
_entity_poly.entity_id
_entity_poly.type
_entity_poly.pdbx_seq_one_letter_code
_entity_poly.pdbx_strand_id
1 'polypeptide(L)'
;DGGIYDSKSNHRNYETCISLMAFKAADAKKYKPTIDKAVKFLRGLQWDEGEGLESTDTSYGGAGYGKHQRPDLSNTQFLIEALKKASVKPDDPTLQKALKFVSRAQNLETEHNNTKFAARVNDGGFYYTPAAGGTSQAGLTANGGLRSYGSMTYAGLKSMIYAGLKEDDPRVKAASNWIRKFYTVE
;
A
#
# COMPACT_ATOMS: atom_id res chain seq x y z
N ASP A 1 -21.53 -6.16 -7.26
CA ASP A 1 -20.83 -5.06 -6.62
C ASP A 1 -19.70 -4.46 -7.47
N GLY A 2 -19.25 -5.16 -8.50
CA GLY A 2 -18.20 -4.73 -9.43
C GLY A 2 -16.83 -5.32 -9.14
N GLY A 3 -16.65 -6.02 -8.03
CA GLY A 3 -15.45 -6.80 -7.75
C GLY A 3 -15.34 -8.05 -8.64
N ILE A 4 -14.12 -8.54 -8.81
CA ILE A 4 -13.81 -9.71 -9.62
C ILE A 4 -13.06 -10.69 -8.72
N TYR A 5 -13.79 -11.62 -8.13
CA TYR A 5 -13.28 -12.56 -7.13
C TYR A 5 -14.18 -13.81 -7.04
N ASP A 6 -13.65 -14.89 -6.50
CA ASP A 6 -14.46 -16.06 -6.18
C ASP A 6 -15.46 -15.75 -5.07
N SER A 7 -16.71 -16.21 -5.21
CA SER A 7 -17.81 -15.91 -4.26
C SER A 7 -17.52 -16.34 -2.82
N LYS A 8 -16.66 -17.34 -2.64
CA LYS A 8 -16.23 -17.89 -1.34
C LYS A 8 -14.92 -17.30 -0.85
N SER A 9 -14.27 -16.45 -1.66
CA SER A 9 -12.96 -15.89 -1.34
C SER A 9 -13.04 -14.77 -0.29
N ASN A 10 -12.07 -14.75 0.61
CA ASN A 10 -11.80 -13.66 1.53
C ASN A 10 -10.72 -12.68 1.00
N HIS A 11 -10.24 -12.88 -0.23
CA HIS A 11 -9.16 -12.10 -0.84
C HIS A 11 -9.66 -11.14 -1.93
N ARG A 12 -10.83 -10.55 -1.72
CA ARG A 12 -11.58 -9.77 -2.73
C ARG A 12 -10.79 -8.61 -3.32
N ASN A 13 -10.02 -7.88 -2.49
CA ASN A 13 -9.13 -6.82 -2.95
C ASN A 13 -8.04 -7.37 -3.88
N TYR A 14 -7.30 -8.37 -3.40
CA TYR A 14 -6.19 -8.97 -4.14
C TYR A 14 -6.62 -9.55 -5.49
N GLU A 15 -7.68 -10.36 -5.50
CA GLU A 15 -8.21 -10.99 -6.71
C GLU A 15 -8.72 -9.94 -7.72
N THR A 16 -9.44 -8.93 -7.24
CA THR A 16 -9.94 -7.85 -8.11
C THR A 16 -8.79 -7.03 -8.68
N CYS A 17 -7.75 -6.72 -7.90
CA CYS A 17 -6.57 -6.01 -8.39
C CYS A 17 -5.87 -6.76 -9.53
N ILE A 18 -5.59 -8.05 -9.33
CA ILE A 18 -4.92 -8.88 -10.35
C ILE A 18 -5.79 -9.02 -11.60
N SER A 19 -7.09 -9.31 -11.43
CA SER A 19 -8.02 -9.45 -12.54
C SER A 19 -8.15 -8.16 -13.35
N LEU A 20 -8.26 -7.01 -12.68
CA LEU A 20 -8.29 -5.71 -13.34
C LEU A 20 -7.03 -5.49 -14.19
N MET A 21 -5.85 -5.76 -13.62
CA MET A 21 -4.58 -5.61 -14.34
C MET A 21 -4.51 -6.55 -15.55
N ALA A 22 -4.98 -7.78 -15.43
CA ALA A 22 -5.06 -8.75 -16.53
C ALA A 22 -5.99 -8.26 -17.65
N PHE A 23 -7.21 -7.80 -17.33
CA PHE A 23 -8.13 -7.22 -18.32
C PHE A 23 -7.56 -5.98 -19.00
N LYS A 24 -6.88 -5.12 -18.24
CA LYS A 24 -6.22 -3.94 -18.80
C LYS A 24 -5.11 -4.31 -19.78
N ALA A 25 -4.35 -5.36 -19.49
CA ALA A 25 -3.26 -5.85 -20.35
C ALA A 25 -3.79 -6.58 -21.60
N ALA A 26 -4.89 -7.32 -21.47
CA ALA A 26 -5.48 -8.08 -22.56
C ALA A 26 -6.13 -7.18 -23.62
N ASP A 27 -7.07 -6.33 -23.23
CA ASP A 27 -7.72 -5.34 -24.09
C ASP A 27 -8.45 -4.27 -23.26
N ALA A 28 -7.75 -3.17 -23.03
CA ALA A 28 -8.28 -2.07 -22.22
C ALA A 28 -9.57 -1.45 -22.76
N LYS A 29 -9.77 -1.44 -24.09
CA LYS A 29 -10.95 -0.88 -24.72
C LYS A 29 -12.16 -1.80 -24.57
N LYS A 30 -11.98 -3.09 -24.89
CA LYS A 30 -13.01 -4.12 -24.78
C LYS A 30 -13.53 -4.25 -23.35
N TYR A 31 -12.61 -4.29 -22.38
CA TYR A 31 -12.92 -4.52 -20.96
C TYR A 31 -13.13 -3.24 -20.14
N LYS A 32 -13.20 -2.06 -20.80
CA LYS A 32 -13.35 -0.79 -20.10
C LYS A 32 -14.50 -0.77 -19.08
N PRO A 33 -15.74 -1.24 -19.38
CA PRO A 33 -16.82 -1.25 -18.40
C PRO A 33 -16.55 -2.12 -17.18
N THR A 34 -15.85 -3.25 -17.35
CA THR A 34 -15.44 -4.14 -16.26
C THR A 34 -14.37 -3.50 -15.40
N ILE A 35 -13.37 -2.87 -16.04
CA ILE A 35 -12.28 -2.15 -15.35
C ILE A 35 -12.86 -0.99 -14.53
N ASP A 36 -13.78 -0.18 -15.08
CA ASP A 36 -14.40 0.94 -14.38
C ASP A 36 -15.18 0.50 -13.13
N LYS A 37 -15.92 -0.62 -13.23
CA LYS A 37 -16.62 -1.22 -12.08
C LYS A 37 -15.64 -1.74 -11.02
N ALA A 38 -14.56 -2.40 -11.43
CA ALA A 38 -13.54 -2.89 -10.53
C ALA A 38 -12.82 -1.74 -9.81
N VAL A 39 -12.49 -0.65 -10.49
CA VAL A 39 -11.95 0.57 -9.86
C VAL A 39 -12.88 1.13 -8.79
N LYS A 40 -14.18 1.22 -9.09
CA LYS A 40 -15.19 1.68 -8.11
C LYS A 40 -15.26 0.75 -6.90
N PHE A 41 -15.24 -0.56 -7.12
CA PHE A 41 -15.24 -1.56 -6.05
C PHE A 41 -14.00 -1.43 -5.16
N LEU A 42 -12.81 -1.35 -5.76
CA LEU A 42 -11.54 -1.23 -5.02
C LEU A 42 -11.48 0.03 -4.15
N ARG A 43 -12.00 1.16 -4.64
CA ARG A 43 -12.11 2.39 -3.85
C ARG A 43 -12.97 2.20 -2.60
N GLY A 44 -14.05 1.41 -2.70
CA GLY A 44 -14.94 1.09 -1.57
C GLY A 44 -14.37 0.09 -0.56
N LEU A 45 -13.16 -0.46 -0.80
CA LEU A 45 -12.44 -1.32 0.15
C LEU A 45 -11.35 -0.57 0.94
N GLN A 46 -11.04 0.67 0.55
CA GLN A 46 -10.05 1.48 1.25
C GLN A 46 -10.57 1.95 2.60
N TRP A 47 -9.75 1.84 3.62
CA TRP A 47 -10.06 2.35 4.95
C TRP A 47 -9.93 3.87 4.98
N ASP A 48 -11.06 4.57 5.14
CA ASP A 48 -11.09 6.03 5.14
C ASP A 48 -12.23 6.59 6.01
N GLU A 49 -12.70 7.78 5.69
CA GLU A 49 -13.81 8.42 6.39
C GLU A 49 -15.12 7.62 6.30
N GLY A 50 -15.26 6.75 5.29
CA GLY A 50 -16.40 5.85 5.13
C GLY A 50 -16.50 4.79 6.22
N GLU A 51 -15.38 4.42 6.83
CA GLU A 51 -15.29 3.57 8.03
C GLU A 51 -15.19 4.38 9.34
N GLY A 52 -15.39 5.70 9.28
CA GLY A 52 -15.33 6.59 10.45
C GLY A 52 -13.92 6.88 10.93
N LEU A 53 -12.90 6.73 10.07
CA LEU A 53 -11.51 6.98 10.44
C LEU A 53 -11.11 8.45 10.22
N GLU A 54 -10.33 8.97 11.14
CA GLU A 54 -9.61 10.22 10.95
C GLU A 54 -8.32 10.02 10.16
N SER A 55 -7.87 11.06 9.48
CA SER A 55 -6.65 10.98 8.66
C SER A 55 -5.37 10.68 9.46
N THR A 56 -5.43 10.73 10.78
CA THR A 56 -4.36 10.39 11.74
C THR A 56 -4.33 8.92 12.15
N ASP A 57 -5.41 8.18 11.88
CA ASP A 57 -5.49 6.75 12.20
C ASP A 57 -4.45 5.93 11.45
N THR A 58 -3.87 4.94 12.12
CA THR A 58 -2.86 4.06 11.51
C THR A 58 -3.40 3.13 10.43
N SER A 59 -4.71 2.96 10.33
CA SER A 59 -5.40 2.21 9.27
C SER A 59 -5.78 3.08 8.06
N TYR A 60 -5.83 4.42 8.25
CA TYR A 60 -6.33 5.33 7.24
C TYR A 60 -5.54 5.28 5.92
N GLY A 61 -6.26 5.12 4.83
CA GLY A 61 -5.72 5.05 3.47
C GLY A 61 -5.29 3.65 3.05
N GLY A 62 -5.22 2.69 3.96
CA GLY A 62 -4.82 1.32 3.65
C GLY A 62 -5.95 0.46 3.10
N ALA A 63 -5.60 -0.69 2.54
CA ALA A 63 -6.51 -1.75 2.14
C ALA A 63 -6.03 -3.10 2.69
N GLY A 64 -6.98 -3.93 3.12
CA GLY A 64 -6.74 -5.31 3.52
C GLY A 64 -7.14 -6.29 2.41
N TYR A 65 -7.26 -7.57 2.73
CA TYR A 65 -7.70 -8.61 1.78
C TYR A 65 -9.15 -8.39 1.28
N GLY A 66 -10.00 -7.79 2.10
CA GLY A 66 -11.39 -7.47 1.76
C GLY A 66 -11.93 -6.35 2.64
N LYS A 67 -13.24 -6.08 2.53
CA LYS A 67 -13.88 -5.03 3.32
C LYS A 67 -13.79 -5.36 4.83
N HIS A 68 -13.46 -4.35 5.66
CA HIS A 68 -13.29 -4.45 7.10
C HIS A 68 -12.16 -5.39 7.59
N GLN A 69 -11.32 -5.88 6.71
CA GLN A 69 -10.12 -6.60 7.11
C GLN A 69 -8.96 -5.61 7.32
N ARG A 70 -8.15 -5.89 8.38
CA ARG A 70 -7.00 -5.05 8.73
C ARG A 70 -6.16 -4.70 7.49
N PRO A 71 -5.90 -3.41 7.23
CA PRO A 71 -5.07 -3.00 6.12
C PRO A 71 -3.60 -3.37 6.35
N ASP A 72 -2.90 -3.65 5.26
CA ASP A 72 -1.48 -3.93 5.24
C ASP A 72 -0.83 -3.41 3.95
N LEU A 73 0.50 -3.32 3.97
CA LEU A 73 1.25 -2.74 2.85
C LEU A 73 1.19 -3.62 1.59
N SER A 74 1.12 -4.94 1.74
CA SER A 74 1.01 -5.86 0.62
C SER A 74 -0.28 -5.63 -0.17
N ASN A 75 -1.43 -5.62 0.52
CA ASN A 75 -2.73 -5.38 -0.11
C ASN A 75 -2.88 -3.94 -0.61
N THR A 76 -2.35 -2.96 0.13
CA THR A 76 -2.37 -1.55 -0.29
C THR A 76 -1.52 -1.33 -1.55
N GLN A 77 -0.37 -2.01 -1.67
CA GLN A 77 0.45 -1.95 -2.89
C GLN A 77 -0.30 -2.47 -4.11
N PHE A 78 -1.03 -3.59 -3.99
CA PHE A 78 -1.85 -4.10 -5.09
C PHE A 78 -2.97 -3.13 -5.50
N LEU A 79 -3.63 -2.49 -4.52
CA LEU A 79 -4.61 -1.43 -4.78
C LEU A 79 -3.99 -0.28 -5.60
N ILE A 80 -2.86 0.26 -5.16
CA ILE A 80 -2.17 1.37 -5.84
C ILE A 80 -1.77 0.95 -7.26
N GLU A 81 -1.22 -0.25 -7.43
CA GLU A 81 -0.80 -0.76 -8.74
C GLU A 81 -1.98 -0.92 -9.71
N ALA A 82 -3.08 -1.51 -9.25
CA ALA A 82 -4.28 -1.69 -10.06
C ALA A 82 -4.87 -0.33 -10.50
N LEU A 83 -4.97 0.63 -9.58
CA LEU A 83 -5.44 1.98 -9.90
C LEU A 83 -4.50 2.69 -10.89
N LYS A 84 -3.19 2.60 -10.69
CA LYS A 84 -2.20 3.14 -11.63
C LYS A 84 -2.33 2.52 -13.02
N LYS A 85 -2.48 1.18 -13.11
CA LYS A 85 -2.70 0.47 -14.38
C LYS A 85 -4.04 0.84 -15.02
N ALA A 86 -5.07 1.12 -14.24
CA ALA A 86 -6.34 1.66 -14.72
C ALA A 86 -6.27 3.13 -15.19
N SER A 87 -5.08 3.74 -15.16
CA SER A 87 -4.82 5.13 -15.55
C SER A 87 -5.41 6.18 -14.59
N VAL A 88 -5.61 5.80 -13.33
CA VAL A 88 -5.93 6.77 -12.26
C VAL A 88 -4.74 7.69 -12.07
N LYS A 89 -4.99 8.99 -11.97
CA LYS A 89 -3.95 10.01 -11.85
C LYS A 89 -3.33 10.01 -10.45
N PRO A 90 -2.04 10.40 -10.30
CA PRO A 90 -1.38 10.43 -8.99
C PRO A 90 -2.06 11.34 -7.96
N ASP A 91 -2.71 12.42 -8.39
CA ASP A 91 -3.42 13.37 -7.55
C ASP A 91 -4.83 12.90 -7.12
N ASP A 92 -5.25 11.71 -7.53
CA ASP A 92 -6.52 11.11 -7.12
C ASP A 92 -6.57 10.90 -5.59
N PRO A 93 -7.68 11.27 -4.93
CA PRO A 93 -7.81 11.15 -3.49
C PRO A 93 -7.52 9.75 -2.94
N THR A 94 -7.92 8.69 -3.63
CA THR A 94 -7.65 7.30 -3.22
C THR A 94 -6.15 7.01 -3.17
N LEU A 95 -5.40 7.45 -4.19
CA LEU A 95 -3.94 7.27 -4.21
C LEU A 95 -3.25 8.13 -3.15
N GLN A 96 -3.73 9.35 -2.90
CA GLN A 96 -3.18 10.21 -1.86
C GLN A 96 -3.45 9.70 -0.44
N LYS A 97 -4.64 9.11 -0.19
CA LYS A 97 -4.93 8.40 1.07
C LYS A 97 -4.02 7.18 1.22
N ALA A 98 -3.88 6.36 0.16
CA ALA A 98 -2.99 5.19 0.18
C ALA A 98 -1.53 5.59 0.45
N LEU A 99 -1.06 6.70 -0.10
CA LEU A 99 0.28 7.23 0.17
C LEU A 99 0.51 7.57 1.65
N LYS A 100 -0.52 8.07 2.36
CA LYS A 100 -0.45 8.28 3.81
C LYS A 100 -0.21 6.97 4.55
N PHE A 101 -0.96 5.92 4.22
CA PHE A 101 -0.76 4.58 4.81
C PHE A 101 0.64 4.03 4.53
N VAL A 102 1.07 4.10 3.27
CA VAL A 102 2.42 3.66 2.84
C VAL A 102 3.50 4.39 3.61
N SER A 103 3.39 5.72 3.77
CA SER A 103 4.37 6.52 4.52
C SER A 103 4.46 6.09 5.99
N ARG A 104 3.35 5.68 6.61
CA ARG A 104 3.32 5.18 7.99
C ARG A 104 3.89 3.78 8.15
N ALA A 105 3.93 2.98 7.08
CA ALA A 105 4.57 1.67 7.07
C ALA A 105 6.09 1.74 6.84
N GLN A 106 6.64 2.94 6.61
CA GLN A 106 8.07 3.17 6.48
C GLN A 106 8.72 3.42 7.84
N ASN A 107 9.85 2.79 8.10
CA ASN A 107 10.71 3.11 9.24
C ASN A 107 11.53 4.36 8.92
N LEU A 108 10.85 5.49 8.88
CA LEU A 108 11.46 6.81 8.64
C LEU A 108 10.71 7.88 9.43
N GLU A 109 11.44 8.60 10.27
CA GLU A 109 10.92 9.71 11.05
C GLU A 109 10.76 10.94 10.15
N THR A 110 9.52 11.26 9.79
CA THR A 110 9.14 12.41 8.97
C THR A 110 7.78 12.96 9.40
N GLU A 111 7.42 14.15 8.94
CA GLU A 111 6.08 14.74 9.11
C GLU A 111 4.94 13.86 8.54
N HIS A 112 5.27 12.92 7.64
CA HIS A 112 4.30 12.02 7.03
C HIS A 112 4.10 10.72 7.83
N ASN A 113 4.85 10.51 8.91
CA ASN A 113 4.79 9.30 9.71
C ASN A 113 4.64 9.63 11.20
N ASN A 114 3.40 9.58 11.68
CA ASN A 114 3.01 9.83 13.06
C ASN A 114 3.00 8.56 13.94
N THR A 115 3.52 7.44 13.45
CA THR A 115 3.51 6.20 14.23
C THR A 115 4.62 6.17 15.27
N LYS A 116 4.36 5.50 16.40
CA LYS A 116 5.38 5.26 17.45
C LYS A 116 6.56 4.41 16.98
N PHE A 117 6.50 3.83 15.77
CA PHE A 117 7.53 2.93 15.25
C PHE A 117 8.59 3.67 14.43
N ALA A 118 8.24 4.83 13.85
CA ALA A 118 9.09 5.56 12.90
C ALA A 118 10.53 5.77 13.40
N ALA A 119 10.69 6.31 14.63
CA ALA A 119 11.98 6.59 15.22
C ALA A 119 12.72 5.36 15.80
N ARG A 120 12.01 4.23 16.03
CA ARG A 120 12.61 3.06 16.72
C ARG A 120 13.58 2.26 15.87
N VAL A 121 13.41 2.29 14.56
CA VAL A 121 14.30 1.63 13.58
C VAL A 121 14.98 2.66 12.70
N ASN A 122 14.21 3.60 12.13
CA ASN A 122 14.65 4.76 11.33
C ASN A 122 15.70 4.42 10.25
N ASP A 123 15.52 3.28 9.56
CA ASP A 123 16.45 2.76 8.57
C ASP A 123 16.02 3.02 7.12
N GLY A 124 14.81 3.59 6.92
CA GLY A 124 14.22 3.91 5.63
C GLY A 124 13.51 2.76 4.92
N GLY A 125 13.61 1.53 5.44
CA GLY A 125 12.88 0.37 4.93
C GLY A 125 11.44 0.31 5.41
N PHE A 126 10.72 -0.77 5.02
CA PHE A 126 9.30 -0.91 5.29
C PHE A 126 8.98 -2.19 6.06
N TYR A 127 7.93 -2.12 6.86
CA TYR A 127 7.34 -3.25 7.57
C TYR A 127 5.90 -3.51 7.09
N TYR A 128 5.27 -4.59 7.58
CA TYR A 128 4.03 -5.12 7.02
C TYR A 128 2.82 -4.18 7.21
N THR A 129 2.59 -3.68 8.43
CA THR A 129 1.44 -2.80 8.69
C THR A 129 1.62 -1.97 9.96
N PRO A 130 1.24 -0.68 9.95
CA PRO A 130 1.10 0.14 11.15
C PRO A 130 -0.22 -0.10 11.91
N ALA A 131 -1.22 -0.69 11.25
CA ALA A 131 -2.56 -0.88 11.80
C ALA A 131 -2.60 -1.94 12.91
N ALA A 132 -3.61 -1.85 13.78
CA ALA A 132 -3.88 -2.80 14.87
C ALA A 132 -2.65 -3.07 15.76
N GLY A 133 -1.93 -2.02 16.13
CA GLY A 133 -0.75 -2.12 16.99
C GLY A 133 0.56 -2.38 16.26
N GLY A 134 0.54 -2.55 14.94
CA GLY A 134 1.71 -2.73 14.08
C GLY A 134 2.24 -4.18 14.05
N THR A 135 2.68 -4.61 12.88
CA THR A 135 3.27 -5.95 12.70
C THR A 135 4.36 -5.93 11.62
N SER A 136 5.44 -6.67 11.86
CA SER A 136 6.45 -7.00 10.85
C SER A 136 6.67 -8.51 10.80
N GLN A 137 6.76 -9.07 9.59
CA GLN A 137 7.11 -10.49 9.39
C GLN A 137 8.59 -10.76 9.70
N ALA A 138 9.42 -9.72 9.74
CA ALA A 138 10.82 -9.81 10.18
C ALA A 138 11.00 -9.67 11.71
N GLY A 139 9.88 -9.58 12.46
CA GLY A 139 9.88 -9.50 13.92
C GLY A 139 10.19 -8.10 14.47
N LEU A 140 10.57 -8.08 15.75
CA LEU A 140 10.81 -6.84 16.49
C LEU A 140 12.31 -6.64 16.77
N THR A 141 12.68 -5.37 16.92
CA THR A 141 13.98 -5.00 17.53
C THR A 141 13.90 -5.04 19.06
N ALA A 142 15.04 -4.99 19.74
CA ALA A 142 15.10 -5.02 21.22
C ALA A 142 14.33 -3.86 21.88
N ASN A 143 14.23 -2.70 21.20
CA ASN A 143 13.46 -1.54 21.66
C ASN A 143 11.99 -1.55 21.20
N GLY A 144 11.49 -2.68 20.67
CA GLY A 144 10.12 -2.83 20.22
C GLY A 144 9.81 -2.13 18.89
N GLY A 145 10.82 -1.85 18.06
CA GLY A 145 10.64 -1.38 16.68
C GLY A 145 10.24 -2.53 15.76
N LEU A 146 9.55 -2.23 14.69
CA LEU A 146 9.14 -3.19 13.66
C LEU A 146 10.24 -3.29 12.60
N ARG A 147 10.87 -4.47 12.44
CA ARG A 147 11.98 -4.63 11.50
C ARG A 147 11.54 -4.42 10.06
N SER A 148 12.35 -3.68 9.30
CA SER A 148 12.23 -3.58 7.85
C SER A 148 12.65 -4.89 7.17
N TYR A 149 12.04 -5.18 6.00
CA TYR A 149 12.46 -6.33 5.20
C TYR A 149 12.21 -6.13 3.70
N GLY A 150 12.90 -6.93 2.88
CA GLY A 150 13.02 -6.72 1.44
C GLY A 150 11.70 -6.59 0.69
N SER A 151 10.81 -7.59 0.78
CA SER A 151 9.56 -7.57 0.01
C SER A 151 8.68 -6.35 0.31
N MET A 152 8.60 -5.91 1.58
CA MET A 152 7.85 -4.71 1.93
C MET A 152 8.58 -3.43 1.52
N THR A 153 9.90 -3.41 1.55
CA THR A 153 10.65 -2.22 1.11
C THR A 153 10.52 -2.01 -0.40
N TYR A 154 10.56 -3.07 -1.20
CA TYR A 154 10.25 -2.97 -2.63
C TYR A 154 8.80 -2.56 -2.90
N ALA A 155 7.83 -3.14 -2.17
CA ALA A 155 6.42 -2.79 -2.28
C ALA A 155 6.16 -1.31 -1.91
N GLY A 156 6.77 -0.83 -0.82
CA GLY A 156 6.64 0.55 -0.37
C GLY A 156 7.24 1.55 -1.36
N LEU A 157 8.47 1.31 -1.83
CA LEU A 157 9.12 2.16 -2.82
C LEU A 157 8.30 2.24 -4.13
N LYS A 158 7.87 1.10 -4.66
CA LYS A 158 7.01 1.04 -5.85
C LYS A 158 5.71 1.81 -5.65
N SER A 159 5.08 1.67 -4.48
CA SER A 159 3.83 2.35 -4.13
C SER A 159 4.00 3.88 -4.11
N MET A 160 5.08 4.37 -3.54
CA MET A 160 5.41 5.80 -3.51
C MET A 160 5.57 6.38 -4.91
N ILE A 161 6.35 5.70 -5.78
CA ILE A 161 6.54 6.11 -7.17
C ILE A 161 5.21 6.11 -7.94
N TYR A 162 4.38 5.10 -7.75
CA TYR A 162 3.08 5.00 -8.43
C TYR A 162 2.07 6.04 -7.93
N ALA A 163 2.16 6.44 -6.67
CA ALA A 163 1.39 7.54 -6.10
C ALA A 163 1.95 8.94 -6.44
N GLY A 164 3.01 9.01 -7.24
CA GLY A 164 3.52 10.24 -7.84
C GLY A 164 4.72 10.89 -7.16
N LEU A 165 5.30 10.26 -6.12
CA LEU A 165 6.54 10.77 -5.52
C LEU A 165 7.70 10.68 -6.50
N LYS A 166 8.60 11.65 -6.43
CA LYS A 166 9.80 11.74 -7.25
C LYS A 166 11.00 11.15 -6.51
N GLU A 167 12.08 10.91 -7.26
CA GLU A 167 13.33 10.37 -6.71
C GLU A 167 14.01 11.28 -5.69
N ASP A 168 13.72 12.59 -5.70
CA ASP A 168 14.24 13.57 -4.75
C ASP A 168 13.46 13.61 -3.43
N ASP A 169 12.29 12.98 -3.34
CA ASP A 169 11.52 12.88 -2.09
C ASP A 169 12.33 12.10 -1.03
N PRO A 170 12.43 12.62 0.22
CA PRO A 170 13.21 11.97 1.28
C PRO A 170 12.80 10.52 1.55
N ARG A 171 11.51 10.20 1.43
CA ARG A 171 10.97 8.84 1.64
C ARG A 171 11.46 7.87 0.56
N VAL A 172 11.47 8.33 -0.70
CA VAL A 172 11.98 7.55 -1.85
C VAL A 172 13.48 7.33 -1.74
N LYS A 173 14.24 8.38 -1.39
CA LYS A 173 15.70 8.29 -1.15
C LYS A 173 16.03 7.31 -0.05
N ALA A 174 15.33 7.38 1.09
CA ALA A 174 15.58 6.50 2.23
C ALA A 174 15.32 5.03 1.88
N ALA A 175 14.20 4.72 1.20
CA ALA A 175 13.88 3.37 0.72
C ALA A 175 14.92 2.85 -0.27
N SER A 176 15.35 3.69 -1.23
CA SER A 176 16.38 3.35 -2.22
C SER A 176 17.73 3.07 -1.56
N ASN A 177 18.11 3.85 -0.54
CA ASN A 177 19.35 3.64 0.21
C ASN A 177 19.29 2.35 1.03
N TRP A 178 18.13 2.03 1.63
CA TRP A 178 17.92 0.75 2.31
C TRP A 178 18.13 -0.42 1.34
N ILE A 179 17.52 -0.38 0.15
CA ILE A 179 17.68 -1.41 -0.88
C ILE A 179 19.15 -1.58 -1.25
N ARG A 180 19.85 -0.49 -1.56
CA ARG A 180 21.29 -0.55 -1.93
C ARG A 180 22.14 -1.20 -0.85
N LYS A 181 21.81 -0.98 0.43
CA LYS A 181 22.55 -1.53 1.57
C LYS A 181 22.31 -3.04 1.76
N PHE A 182 21.11 -3.52 1.48
CA PHE A 182 20.70 -4.90 1.78
C PHE A 182 20.44 -5.75 0.54
N TYR A 183 20.64 -5.18 -0.67
CA TYR A 183 20.49 -5.95 -1.90
C TYR A 183 21.62 -6.96 -2.04
N THR A 184 21.25 -8.23 -2.29
CA THR A 184 22.17 -9.28 -2.67
C THR A 184 21.52 -10.17 -3.71
N VAL A 185 22.34 -10.80 -4.57
CA VAL A 185 21.97 -11.84 -5.54
C VAL A 185 22.66 -13.17 -5.24
N GLU A 186 23.33 -13.25 -4.10
CA GLU A 186 24.00 -14.45 -3.60
C GLU A 186 23.01 -15.40 -2.92
#